data_d8db8459868c32024a1f68e4ee274f94
#
_entry.id   d8db8459868c32024a1f68e4ee274f94
#
_cell.length_a   1.000
_cell.length_b   1.000
_cell.length_c   1.000
_cell.angle_alpha   90.00
_cell.angle_beta   90.00
_cell.angle_gamma   90.00
#
_symmetry.space_group_name_H-M   'P 1'
#
loop_
_entity.id
_entity.type
_entity.pdbx_description
1 polymer ?
#
loop_
_entity_poly.entity_id
_entity_poly.type
_entity_poly.pdbx_seq_one_letter_code
_entity_poly.pdbx_strand_id
1 'polypeptide(L)'
;MTVAVVVDSGSDLTPSQLRETGIRQVPLSVSFGEQTFLSPDELTPEAFWGRLSAPDCPFAHTAAPSIGQFKLAFEKAFEDGHEAIVCICLSEGLSATVKHARMAAEMLPGRAISVVDSKSASLGIGALAMRAVALASSGASAGEIEAQLTKLRESVDLYVGLDTLEYLRKGGRIGYAKAAIGGLLSIKPIITMTDSVVVVMDQPRTRSKATERVIELLTERPLVELHVLYSPPADPAVFRDAVLARMPAPAPRVVTTQIIGPVIGAHIGPGAYGAIRVFGD
;
A
#
# COMPACT_ATOMS: atom_id res chain seq x y z
N MET A 1 24.89 -10.96 -9.36
CA MET A 1 23.61 -11.70 -9.24
C MET A 1 22.48 -10.73 -9.59
N THR A 2 21.68 -11.04 -10.60
CA THR A 2 20.59 -10.17 -11.00
C THR A 2 19.33 -10.51 -10.21
N VAL A 3 18.80 -9.54 -9.46
CA VAL A 3 17.61 -9.74 -8.60
C VAL A 3 16.40 -9.03 -9.21
N ALA A 4 15.32 -9.79 -9.46
CA ALA A 4 14.05 -9.20 -9.83
C ALA A 4 13.28 -8.72 -8.58
N VAL A 5 12.65 -7.55 -8.67
CA VAL A 5 11.72 -7.07 -7.64
C VAL A 5 10.30 -7.31 -8.12
N VAL A 6 9.50 -7.98 -7.28
CA VAL A 6 8.09 -8.29 -7.54
C VAL A 6 7.26 -7.67 -6.43
N VAL A 7 6.12 -7.08 -6.77
CA VAL A 7 5.12 -6.56 -5.82
C VAL A 7 3.73 -7.09 -6.18
N ASP A 8 2.77 -6.97 -5.29
CA ASP A 8 1.35 -7.07 -5.65
C ASP A 8 0.76 -5.67 -5.94
N SER A 9 -0.44 -5.65 -6.55
CA SER A 9 -1.08 -4.38 -6.93
C SER A 9 -1.67 -3.57 -5.75
N GLY A 10 -1.58 -4.08 -4.52
CA GLY A 10 -1.80 -3.29 -3.32
C GLY A 10 -0.69 -2.28 -3.02
N SER A 11 0.39 -2.27 -3.83
CA SER A 11 1.50 -1.32 -3.75
C SER A 11 1.16 0.08 -4.25
N ASP A 12 0.08 0.21 -5.02
CA ASP A 12 -0.32 1.46 -5.70
C ASP A 12 0.77 2.09 -6.59
N LEU A 13 1.80 1.32 -7.01
CA LEU A 13 2.78 1.81 -7.98
C LEU A 13 2.13 2.05 -9.33
N THR A 14 2.42 3.21 -9.93
CA THR A 14 1.89 3.56 -11.24
C THR A 14 2.52 2.73 -12.36
N PRO A 15 1.84 2.57 -13.52
CA PRO A 15 2.43 1.91 -14.68
C PRO A 15 3.75 2.56 -15.16
N SER A 16 3.93 3.88 -14.96
CA SER A 16 5.19 4.59 -15.26
C SER A 16 6.31 4.11 -14.33
N GLN A 17 6.05 4.13 -13.00
CA GLN A 17 7.02 3.66 -12.00
C GLN A 17 7.42 2.20 -12.22
N LEU A 18 6.46 1.31 -12.53
CA LEU A 18 6.75 -0.09 -12.83
C LEU A 18 7.66 -0.25 -14.06
N ARG A 19 7.38 0.50 -15.14
CA ARG A 19 8.21 0.46 -16.35
C ARG A 19 9.61 1.03 -16.12
N GLU A 20 9.72 2.16 -15.44
CA GLU A 20 10.99 2.85 -15.20
C GLU A 20 11.94 2.06 -14.30
N THR A 21 11.38 1.32 -13.34
CA THR A 21 12.14 0.56 -12.34
C THR A 21 12.32 -0.91 -12.70
N GLY A 22 11.56 -1.43 -13.66
CA GLY A 22 11.52 -2.86 -13.97
C GLY A 22 10.83 -3.72 -12.90
N ILE A 23 10.16 -3.10 -11.92
CA ILE A 23 9.36 -3.82 -10.92
C ILE A 23 8.22 -4.55 -11.60
N ARG A 24 8.05 -5.83 -11.28
CA ARG A 24 6.96 -6.67 -11.77
C ARG A 24 5.81 -6.64 -10.80
N GLN A 25 4.58 -6.60 -11.31
CA GLN A 25 3.40 -6.55 -10.47
C GLN A 25 2.51 -7.77 -10.69
N VAL A 26 2.03 -8.37 -9.59
CA VAL A 26 1.04 -9.44 -9.58
C VAL A 26 -0.31 -8.84 -9.18
N PRO A 27 -1.33 -8.88 -10.06
CA PRO A 27 -2.58 -8.20 -9.82
C PRO A 27 -3.48 -8.91 -8.80
N LEU A 28 -4.02 -8.15 -7.84
CA LEU A 28 -5.20 -8.53 -7.08
C LEU A 28 -6.45 -8.31 -7.95
N SER A 29 -7.53 -9.01 -7.63
CA SER A 29 -8.82 -8.73 -8.25
C SER A 29 -9.69 -7.82 -7.40
N VAL A 30 -10.52 -7.03 -8.10
CA VAL A 30 -11.58 -6.20 -7.51
C VAL A 30 -12.90 -6.55 -8.19
N SER A 31 -13.93 -6.85 -7.40
CA SER A 31 -15.24 -7.26 -7.91
C SER A 31 -16.33 -6.30 -7.47
N PHE A 32 -17.26 -5.99 -8.38
CA PHE A 32 -18.50 -5.27 -8.14
C PHE A 32 -19.68 -6.17 -8.56
N GLY A 33 -20.36 -6.77 -7.58
CA GLY A 33 -21.32 -7.82 -7.86
C GLY A 33 -20.68 -9.00 -8.60
N GLU A 34 -21.17 -9.33 -9.79
CA GLU A 34 -20.64 -10.44 -10.59
C GLU A 34 -19.45 -10.06 -11.49
N GLN A 35 -19.14 -8.77 -11.63
CA GLN A 35 -18.05 -8.30 -12.48
C GLN A 35 -16.74 -8.25 -11.70
N THR A 36 -15.72 -8.94 -12.18
CA THR A 36 -14.39 -8.99 -11.57
C THR A 36 -13.34 -8.45 -12.54
N PHE A 37 -12.42 -7.65 -12.02
CA PHE A 37 -11.34 -7.00 -12.75
C PHE A 37 -9.99 -7.29 -12.09
N LEU A 38 -8.95 -7.47 -12.88
CA LEU A 38 -7.57 -7.49 -12.40
C LEU A 38 -7.06 -6.05 -12.29
N SER A 39 -6.67 -5.65 -11.09
CA SER A 39 -6.22 -4.29 -10.82
C SER A 39 -4.67 -4.21 -10.90
N PRO A 40 -4.09 -3.20 -11.57
CA PRO A 40 -4.75 -2.07 -12.24
C PRO A 40 -5.01 -2.29 -13.73
N ASP A 41 -4.65 -3.43 -14.31
CA ASP A 41 -4.62 -3.66 -15.76
C ASP A 41 -6.00 -3.47 -16.42
N GLU A 42 -7.05 -3.99 -15.76
CA GLU A 42 -8.43 -3.92 -16.25
C GLU A 42 -9.28 -2.87 -15.52
N LEU A 43 -8.77 -2.31 -14.42
CA LEU A 43 -9.46 -1.31 -13.60
C LEU A 43 -8.47 -0.28 -13.08
N THR A 44 -8.35 0.84 -13.78
CA THR A 44 -7.49 1.96 -13.33
C THR A 44 -8.05 2.64 -12.10
N PRO A 45 -7.24 3.38 -11.31
CA PRO A 45 -7.74 4.14 -10.17
C PRO A 45 -8.90 5.08 -10.53
N GLU A 46 -8.81 5.80 -11.64
CA GLU A 46 -9.83 6.76 -12.09
C GLU A 46 -11.15 6.03 -12.43
N ALA A 47 -11.07 4.91 -13.15
CA ALA A 47 -12.23 4.09 -13.49
C ALA A 47 -12.89 3.50 -12.22
N PHE A 48 -12.09 3.04 -11.26
CA PHE A 48 -12.58 2.53 -9.98
C PHE A 48 -13.35 3.61 -9.20
N TRP A 49 -12.75 4.79 -9.02
CA TRP A 49 -13.39 5.87 -8.26
C TRP A 49 -14.63 6.41 -8.97
N GLY A 50 -14.58 6.52 -10.31
CA GLY A 50 -15.75 6.88 -11.11
C GLY A 50 -16.89 5.90 -10.91
N ARG A 51 -16.60 4.59 -10.90
CA ARG A 51 -17.61 3.54 -10.68
C ARG A 51 -18.14 3.55 -9.24
N LEU A 52 -17.28 3.67 -8.25
CA LEU A 52 -17.66 3.69 -6.84
C LEU A 52 -18.56 4.89 -6.49
N SER A 53 -18.49 5.97 -7.27
CA SER A 53 -19.32 7.17 -7.09
C SER A 53 -20.73 7.04 -7.69
N ALA A 54 -21.04 5.98 -8.42
CA ALA A 54 -22.38 5.76 -8.98
C ALA A 54 -23.37 5.39 -7.86
N PRO A 55 -24.61 5.92 -7.90
CA PRO A 55 -25.59 5.76 -6.81
C PRO A 55 -25.88 4.31 -6.43
N ASP A 56 -25.96 3.41 -7.42
CA ASP A 56 -26.31 1.99 -7.23
C ASP A 56 -25.09 1.07 -7.35
N CYS A 57 -23.88 1.58 -7.09
CA CYS A 57 -22.68 0.79 -7.18
C CYS A 57 -22.67 -0.33 -6.12
N PRO A 58 -22.56 -1.60 -6.51
CA PRO A 58 -22.36 -2.68 -5.56
C PRO A 58 -21.10 -2.44 -4.73
N PHE A 59 -21.10 -2.95 -3.49
CA PHE A 59 -19.91 -2.87 -2.65
C PHE A 59 -18.75 -3.59 -3.33
N ALA A 60 -17.56 -2.94 -3.36
CA ALA A 60 -16.37 -3.50 -3.96
C ALA A 60 -15.74 -4.54 -3.04
N HIS A 61 -15.47 -5.74 -3.56
CA HIS A 61 -14.74 -6.79 -2.88
C HIS A 61 -13.38 -7.00 -3.53
N THR A 62 -12.39 -7.45 -2.76
CA THR A 62 -11.05 -7.76 -3.26
C THR A 62 -10.67 -9.19 -2.97
N ALA A 63 -9.84 -9.79 -3.84
CA ALA A 63 -9.23 -11.08 -3.56
C ALA A 63 -7.71 -11.03 -3.85
N ALA A 64 -6.95 -11.75 -3.02
CA ALA A 64 -5.51 -11.92 -3.20
C ALA A 64 -5.20 -12.62 -4.52
N PRO A 65 -4.05 -12.36 -5.14
CA PRO A 65 -3.60 -13.13 -6.29
C PRO A 65 -3.53 -14.62 -5.92
N SER A 66 -3.83 -15.46 -6.88
CA SER A 66 -3.70 -16.92 -6.71
C SER A 66 -2.22 -17.33 -6.63
N ILE A 67 -1.97 -18.52 -6.06
CA ILE A 67 -0.64 -19.15 -6.05
C ILE A 67 -0.11 -19.30 -7.48
N GLY A 68 -0.99 -19.66 -8.43
CA GLY A 68 -0.62 -19.80 -9.86
C GLY A 68 -0.17 -18.48 -10.50
N GLN A 69 -0.79 -17.35 -10.17
CA GLN A 69 -0.37 -16.03 -10.67
C GLN A 69 1.03 -15.65 -10.15
N PHE A 70 1.33 -15.87 -8.86
CA PHE A 70 2.67 -15.67 -8.33
C PHE A 70 3.69 -16.61 -8.97
N LYS A 71 3.37 -17.91 -9.09
CA LYS A 71 4.26 -18.89 -9.72
C LYS A 71 4.62 -18.45 -11.15
N LEU A 72 3.62 -18.08 -11.95
CA LEU A 72 3.83 -17.58 -13.31
C LEU A 72 4.72 -16.33 -13.34
N ALA A 73 4.50 -15.37 -12.44
CA ALA A 73 5.31 -14.16 -12.35
C ALA A 73 6.77 -14.46 -11.98
N PHE A 74 7.00 -15.43 -11.10
CA PHE A 74 8.34 -15.86 -10.71
C PHE A 74 9.03 -16.61 -11.84
N GLU A 75 8.35 -17.56 -12.50
CA GLU A 75 8.88 -18.26 -13.66
C GLU A 75 9.30 -17.27 -14.76
N LYS A 76 8.43 -16.30 -15.05
CA LYS A 76 8.71 -15.27 -16.05
C LYS A 76 9.94 -14.41 -15.68
N ALA A 77 10.12 -14.09 -14.40
CA ALA A 77 11.32 -13.36 -13.95
C ALA A 77 12.60 -14.16 -14.19
N PHE A 78 12.59 -15.47 -13.94
CA PHE A 78 13.73 -16.35 -14.23
C PHE A 78 13.97 -16.55 -15.74
N GLU A 79 12.91 -16.68 -16.53
CA GLU A 79 13.01 -16.74 -18.00
C GLU A 79 13.63 -15.48 -18.61
N ASP A 80 13.36 -14.31 -18.02
CA ASP A 80 13.93 -13.03 -18.43
C ASP A 80 15.38 -12.83 -17.94
N GLY A 81 15.99 -13.87 -17.34
CA GLY A 81 17.41 -13.92 -16.97
C GLY A 81 17.77 -13.45 -15.58
N HIS A 82 16.78 -13.22 -14.69
CA HIS A 82 17.09 -12.95 -13.29
C HIS A 82 17.51 -14.23 -12.55
N GLU A 83 18.46 -14.11 -11.65
CA GLU A 83 19.00 -15.23 -10.87
C GLU A 83 18.30 -15.40 -9.52
N ALA A 84 17.67 -14.33 -9.01
CA ALA A 84 16.92 -14.33 -7.75
C ALA A 84 15.72 -13.37 -7.80
N ILE A 85 14.80 -13.54 -6.87
CA ILE A 85 13.60 -12.70 -6.73
C ILE A 85 13.45 -12.21 -5.29
N VAL A 86 13.07 -10.93 -5.13
CA VAL A 86 12.51 -10.39 -3.89
C VAL A 86 11.07 -9.97 -4.17
N CYS A 87 10.12 -10.66 -3.53
CA CYS A 87 8.69 -10.38 -3.66
C CYS A 87 8.20 -9.66 -2.39
N ILE A 88 7.71 -8.43 -2.55
CA ILE A 88 7.23 -7.59 -1.43
C ILE A 88 5.72 -7.50 -1.52
N CYS A 89 5.03 -7.97 -0.49
CA CYS A 89 3.58 -8.13 -0.50
C CYS A 89 2.88 -7.22 0.52
N LEU A 90 1.62 -6.92 0.20
CA LEU A 90 0.64 -6.34 1.13
C LEU A 90 0.64 -7.11 2.45
N SER A 91 0.51 -6.37 3.56
CA SER A 91 0.51 -6.90 4.93
C SER A 91 -0.29 -8.19 5.07
N GLU A 92 0.31 -9.21 5.70
CA GLU A 92 -0.32 -10.52 5.92
C GLU A 92 -1.55 -10.44 6.84
N GLY A 93 -1.62 -9.44 7.69
CA GLY A 93 -2.82 -9.17 8.52
C GLY A 93 -4.01 -8.62 7.73
N LEU A 94 -3.80 -8.16 6.49
CA LEU A 94 -4.84 -7.62 5.61
C LEU A 94 -5.23 -8.59 4.50
N SER A 95 -4.31 -9.47 4.06
CA SER A 95 -4.51 -10.29 2.86
C SER A 95 -3.73 -11.61 2.92
N ALA A 96 -4.26 -12.65 2.25
CA ALA A 96 -3.55 -13.91 2.04
C ALA A 96 -2.37 -13.81 1.03
N THR A 97 -2.07 -12.62 0.51
CA THR A 97 -1.08 -12.38 -0.56
C THR A 97 0.30 -12.93 -0.20
N VAL A 98 0.82 -12.63 1.00
CA VAL A 98 2.11 -13.15 1.50
C VAL A 98 2.11 -14.69 1.51
N LYS A 99 1.05 -15.29 2.03
CA LYS A 99 0.91 -16.76 2.09
C LYS A 99 0.93 -17.39 0.70
N HIS A 100 0.18 -16.83 -0.26
CA HIS A 100 0.13 -17.34 -1.63
C HIS A 100 1.49 -17.17 -2.35
N ALA A 101 2.18 -16.06 -2.14
CA ALA A 101 3.53 -15.84 -2.69
C ALA A 101 4.54 -16.85 -2.12
N ARG A 102 4.51 -17.12 -0.80
CA ARG A 102 5.38 -18.15 -0.17
C ARG A 102 5.10 -19.55 -0.72
N MET A 103 3.82 -19.94 -0.84
CA MET A 103 3.43 -21.22 -1.44
C MET A 103 3.88 -21.34 -2.90
N ALA A 104 3.82 -20.26 -3.68
CA ALA A 104 4.32 -20.23 -5.05
C ALA A 104 5.85 -20.40 -5.10
N ALA A 105 6.59 -19.78 -4.18
CA ALA A 105 8.04 -19.94 -4.06
C ALA A 105 8.43 -21.39 -3.72
N GLU A 106 7.69 -22.05 -2.83
CA GLU A 106 7.90 -23.48 -2.49
C GLU A 106 7.69 -24.42 -3.69
N MET A 107 6.86 -24.01 -4.68
CA MET A 107 6.66 -24.77 -5.92
C MET A 107 7.81 -24.65 -6.92
N LEU A 108 8.82 -23.84 -6.63
CA LEU A 108 10.00 -23.58 -7.48
C LEU A 108 11.30 -23.99 -6.72
N PRO A 109 11.48 -25.26 -6.38
CA PRO A 109 12.61 -25.70 -5.57
C PRO A 109 13.94 -25.40 -6.26
N GLY A 110 14.94 -24.97 -5.48
CA GLY A 110 16.27 -24.59 -5.97
C GLY A 110 16.36 -23.19 -6.57
N ARG A 111 15.25 -22.44 -6.62
CA ARG A 111 15.24 -21.03 -7.03
C ARG A 111 15.36 -20.11 -5.81
N ALA A 112 16.16 -19.06 -5.91
CA ALA A 112 16.35 -18.05 -4.87
C ALA A 112 15.18 -17.06 -4.89
N ILE A 113 14.19 -17.24 -4.02
CA ILE A 113 13.00 -16.37 -3.90
C ILE A 113 12.81 -15.98 -2.44
N SER A 114 12.93 -14.70 -2.15
CA SER A 114 12.60 -14.10 -0.84
C SER A 114 11.22 -13.45 -0.88
N VAL A 115 10.35 -13.77 0.08
CA VAL A 115 9.01 -13.16 0.20
C VAL A 115 8.94 -12.33 1.47
N VAL A 116 8.80 -11.03 1.30
CA VAL A 116 8.77 -10.03 2.38
C VAL A 116 7.33 -9.60 2.64
N ASP A 117 6.87 -9.77 3.88
CA ASP A 117 5.69 -9.09 4.38
C ASP A 117 6.05 -7.63 4.67
N SER A 118 5.42 -6.70 3.95
CA SER A 118 5.69 -5.26 4.14
C SER A 118 5.18 -4.71 5.46
N LYS A 119 4.28 -5.40 6.16
CA LYS A 119 3.47 -4.89 7.29
C LYS A 119 2.74 -3.59 6.97
N SER A 120 2.59 -3.25 5.70
CA SER A 120 2.06 -1.98 5.20
C SER A 120 1.10 -2.21 4.04
N ALA A 121 0.62 -1.12 3.46
CA ALA A 121 -0.26 -1.08 2.31
C ALA A 121 0.11 0.11 1.41
N SER A 122 -0.40 0.12 0.16
CA SER A 122 -0.23 1.23 -0.76
C SER A 122 1.25 1.58 -0.97
N LEU A 123 1.61 2.86 -1.03
CA LEU A 123 3.00 3.31 -1.24
C LEU A 123 3.97 2.91 -0.11
N GLY A 124 3.50 2.31 1.00
CA GLY A 124 4.41 1.67 1.97
C GLY A 124 5.10 0.44 1.38
N ILE A 125 4.37 -0.34 0.58
CA ILE A 125 4.96 -1.41 -0.24
C ILE A 125 5.83 -0.79 -1.34
N GLY A 126 5.34 0.29 -1.97
CA GLY A 126 6.06 1.01 -3.02
C GLY A 126 7.42 1.53 -2.56
N ALA A 127 7.52 2.15 -1.39
CA ALA A 127 8.78 2.64 -0.80
C ALA A 127 9.77 1.49 -0.57
N LEU A 128 9.31 0.37 -0.01
CA LEU A 128 10.13 -0.82 0.16
C LEU A 128 10.61 -1.38 -1.19
N ALA A 129 9.75 -1.39 -2.21
CA ALA A 129 10.09 -1.86 -3.55
C ALA A 129 11.13 -0.97 -4.23
N MET A 130 11.02 0.36 -4.12
CA MET A 130 12.01 1.30 -4.64
C MET A 130 13.38 1.09 -3.96
N ARG A 131 13.39 0.84 -2.64
CA ARG A 131 14.61 0.51 -1.91
C ARG A 131 15.19 -0.82 -2.37
N ALA A 132 14.36 -1.84 -2.61
CA ALA A 132 14.82 -3.13 -3.15
C ALA A 132 15.48 -2.98 -4.52
N VAL A 133 14.91 -2.17 -5.42
CA VAL A 133 15.52 -1.87 -6.74
C VAL A 133 16.89 -1.20 -6.57
N ALA A 134 17.01 -0.21 -5.69
CA ALA A 134 18.28 0.47 -5.44
C ALA A 134 19.35 -0.50 -4.91
N LEU A 135 18.98 -1.38 -3.98
CA LEU A 135 19.87 -2.41 -3.44
C LEU A 135 20.28 -3.46 -4.48
N ALA A 136 19.31 -3.95 -5.27
CA ALA A 136 19.58 -4.87 -6.38
C ALA A 136 20.55 -4.24 -7.41
N SER A 137 20.35 -2.98 -7.74
CA SER A 137 21.23 -2.23 -8.66
C SER A 137 22.63 -2.02 -8.10
N SER A 138 22.80 -1.99 -6.78
CA SER A 138 24.11 -1.92 -6.12
C SER A 138 24.78 -3.30 -5.94
N GLY A 139 24.15 -4.39 -6.42
CA GLY A 139 24.69 -5.74 -6.39
C GLY A 139 24.35 -6.55 -5.14
N ALA A 140 23.43 -6.09 -4.30
CA ALA A 140 23.01 -6.84 -3.13
C ALA A 140 22.28 -8.13 -3.53
N SER A 141 22.50 -9.21 -2.80
CA SER A 141 21.78 -10.47 -2.95
C SER A 141 20.33 -10.37 -2.44
N ALA A 142 19.46 -11.30 -2.87
CA ALA A 142 18.07 -11.33 -2.40
C ALA A 142 17.97 -11.44 -0.87
N GLY A 143 18.82 -12.22 -0.22
CA GLY A 143 18.84 -12.34 1.25
C GLY A 143 19.29 -11.05 1.97
N GLU A 144 20.26 -10.32 1.42
CA GLU A 144 20.68 -9.01 1.95
C GLU A 144 19.56 -7.97 1.78
N ILE A 145 18.89 -7.97 0.63
CA ILE A 145 17.74 -7.09 0.38
C ILE A 145 16.62 -7.40 1.38
N GLU A 146 16.24 -8.67 1.53
CA GLU A 146 15.22 -9.10 2.50
C GLU A 146 15.55 -8.64 3.92
N ALA A 147 16.78 -8.82 4.36
CA ALA A 147 17.24 -8.41 5.69
C ALA A 147 17.14 -6.88 5.89
N GLN A 148 17.51 -6.09 4.87
CA GLN A 148 17.41 -4.64 4.92
C GLN A 148 15.95 -4.16 4.89
N LEU A 149 15.10 -4.74 4.03
CA LEU A 149 13.68 -4.40 3.98
C LEU A 149 12.94 -4.75 5.28
N THR A 150 13.32 -5.87 5.92
CA THR A 150 12.78 -6.27 7.22
C THR A 150 13.06 -5.26 8.33
N LYS A 151 14.21 -4.56 8.27
CA LYS A 151 14.49 -3.44 9.17
C LYS A 151 13.75 -2.18 8.74
N LEU A 152 13.82 -1.84 7.47
CA LEU A 152 13.23 -0.60 6.94
C LEU A 152 11.71 -0.52 7.15
N ARG A 153 10.97 -1.64 7.02
CA ARG A 153 9.53 -1.66 7.24
C ARG A 153 9.10 -1.19 8.64
N GLU A 154 9.96 -1.34 9.65
CA GLU A 154 9.69 -0.83 11.01
C GLU A 154 9.87 0.71 11.11
N SER A 155 10.39 1.33 10.04
CA SER A 155 10.54 2.78 9.88
C SER A 155 9.57 3.35 8.84
N VAL A 156 8.54 2.59 8.45
CA VAL A 156 7.49 3.01 7.52
C VAL A 156 6.19 3.15 8.27
N ASP A 157 5.76 4.39 8.50
CA ASP A 157 4.49 4.69 9.13
C ASP A 157 3.45 5.16 8.11
N LEU A 158 2.19 4.90 8.41
CA LEU A 158 1.02 5.29 7.63
C LEU A 158 0.03 6.03 8.53
N TYR A 159 -0.41 7.22 8.13
CA TYR A 159 -1.53 7.92 8.78
C TYR A 159 -2.52 8.40 7.72
N VAL A 160 -3.76 7.93 7.82
CA VAL A 160 -4.83 8.27 6.87
C VAL A 160 -6.10 8.67 7.61
N GLY A 161 -6.60 9.86 7.31
CA GLY A 161 -7.90 10.33 7.71
C GLY A 161 -8.97 9.77 6.77
N LEU A 162 -10.05 9.22 7.33
CA LEU A 162 -11.17 8.64 6.61
C LEU A 162 -12.46 9.41 6.87
N ASP A 163 -13.38 9.38 5.91
CA ASP A 163 -14.72 9.90 6.12
C ASP A 163 -15.58 8.95 6.96
N THR A 164 -15.32 7.64 6.91
CA THR A 164 -16.06 6.60 7.62
C THR A 164 -15.24 5.32 7.77
N LEU A 165 -15.55 4.49 8.77
CA LEU A 165 -15.00 3.13 8.91
C LEU A 165 -15.84 2.07 8.18
N GLU A 166 -16.90 2.47 7.48
CA GLU A 166 -17.86 1.54 6.87
C GLU A 166 -17.21 0.60 5.86
N TYR A 167 -16.33 1.13 5.00
CA TYR A 167 -15.63 0.34 3.97
C TYR A 167 -14.70 -0.69 4.60
N LEU A 168 -13.92 -0.32 5.62
CA LEU A 168 -13.08 -1.25 6.39
C LEU A 168 -13.92 -2.33 7.07
N ARG A 169 -15.08 -1.97 7.62
CA ARG A 169 -16.00 -2.89 8.28
C ARG A 169 -16.63 -3.87 7.29
N LYS A 170 -17.21 -3.38 6.20
CA LYS A 170 -17.82 -4.21 5.15
C LYS A 170 -16.79 -5.11 4.48
N GLY A 171 -15.59 -4.60 4.24
CA GLY A 171 -14.46 -5.34 3.68
C GLY A 171 -13.80 -6.32 4.65
N GLY A 172 -14.16 -6.31 5.94
CA GLY A 172 -13.58 -7.20 6.95
C GLY A 172 -12.13 -6.87 7.36
N ARG A 173 -11.57 -5.73 6.94
CA ARG A 173 -10.20 -5.27 7.25
C ARG A 173 -10.17 -4.23 8.36
N ILE A 174 -11.23 -4.14 9.15
CA ILE A 174 -11.37 -3.20 10.26
C ILE A 174 -10.37 -3.45 11.41
N GLY A 175 -9.74 -4.62 11.49
CA GLY A 175 -8.75 -4.94 12.51
C GLY A 175 -9.21 -4.68 13.94
N TYR A 176 -8.35 -4.08 14.76
CA TYR A 176 -8.68 -3.67 16.13
C TYR A 176 -9.60 -2.43 16.18
N ALA A 177 -9.85 -1.77 15.03
CA ALA A 177 -10.78 -0.65 14.92
C ALA A 177 -12.25 -1.05 15.20
N LYS A 178 -12.57 -2.36 15.34
CA LYS A 178 -13.91 -2.84 15.74
C LYS A 178 -14.44 -2.18 17.01
N ALA A 179 -13.59 -1.93 17.96
CA ALA A 179 -13.96 -1.30 19.24
C ALA A 179 -14.45 0.16 19.06
N ALA A 180 -14.06 0.82 17.97
CA ALA A 180 -14.44 2.19 17.66
C ALA A 180 -15.84 2.32 17.01
N ILE A 181 -16.51 1.20 16.68
CA ILE A 181 -17.80 1.20 15.95
C ILE A 181 -19.00 1.48 16.87
N GLY A 182 -18.83 1.35 18.18
CA GLY A 182 -19.91 1.49 19.19
C GLY A 182 -20.39 2.93 19.38
N GLY A 183 -21.22 3.47 18.46
CA GLY A 183 -22.06 4.63 18.75
C GLY A 183 -21.72 5.97 18.11
N LEU A 184 -20.87 6.05 17.06
CA LEU A 184 -20.41 7.33 16.52
C LEU A 184 -20.70 7.48 15.03
N LEU A 185 -21.90 7.95 14.71
CA LEU A 185 -22.31 8.32 13.33
C LEU A 185 -21.57 9.54 12.77
N SER A 186 -20.76 10.25 13.57
CA SER A 186 -20.19 11.57 13.21
C SER A 186 -18.73 11.70 13.58
N ILE A 187 -17.91 10.65 13.33
CA ILE A 187 -16.44 10.73 13.49
C ILE A 187 -15.73 10.76 12.14
N LYS A 188 -14.54 11.34 12.13
CA LYS A 188 -13.58 11.32 11.02
C LYS A 188 -12.33 10.59 11.50
N PRO A 189 -12.34 9.23 11.46
CA PRO A 189 -11.29 8.44 12.08
C PRO A 189 -9.96 8.60 11.36
N ILE A 190 -8.89 8.58 12.14
CA ILE A 190 -7.51 8.50 11.63
C ILE A 190 -7.03 7.08 11.89
N ILE A 191 -6.59 6.42 10.84
CA ILE A 191 -6.07 5.05 10.92
C ILE A 191 -4.55 5.01 10.74
N THR A 192 -3.95 3.99 11.31
CA THR A 192 -2.56 3.58 11.10
C THR A 192 -2.49 2.05 11.04
N MET A 193 -1.28 1.54 10.82
CA MET A 193 -0.97 0.10 10.90
C MET A 193 -0.20 -0.20 12.17
N THR A 194 -0.59 -1.25 12.89
CA THR A 194 0.14 -1.79 14.04
C THR A 194 0.00 -3.31 14.01
N ASP A 195 1.09 -4.02 14.21
CA ASP A 195 1.10 -5.50 14.18
C ASP A 195 0.41 -6.08 12.94
N SER A 196 0.71 -5.50 11.77
CA SER A 196 0.18 -5.91 10.46
C SER A 196 -1.32 -5.69 10.25
N VAL A 197 -2.04 -5.01 11.17
CA VAL A 197 -3.48 -4.74 11.05
C VAL A 197 -3.81 -3.26 11.18
N VAL A 198 -5.00 -2.88 10.69
CA VAL A 198 -5.51 -1.52 10.84
C VAL A 198 -5.93 -1.26 12.28
N VAL A 199 -5.48 -0.12 12.82
CA VAL A 199 -5.94 0.42 14.12
C VAL A 199 -6.44 1.85 13.94
N VAL A 200 -7.38 2.27 14.79
CA VAL A 200 -7.79 3.67 14.88
C VAL A 200 -6.85 4.40 15.84
N MET A 201 -6.12 5.37 15.31
CA MET A 201 -5.17 6.19 16.06
C MET A 201 -5.88 7.33 16.81
N ASP A 202 -6.87 7.94 16.17
CA ASP A 202 -7.65 9.05 16.73
C ASP A 202 -9.05 9.14 16.08
N GLN A 203 -10.00 9.84 16.71
CA GLN A 203 -11.41 9.92 16.29
C GLN A 203 -11.97 11.35 16.35
N PRO A 204 -11.40 12.32 15.63
CA PRO A 204 -11.95 13.67 15.57
C PRO A 204 -13.37 13.68 15.02
N ARG A 205 -14.16 14.69 15.41
CA ARG A 205 -15.54 14.82 14.94
C ARG A 205 -15.70 15.58 13.64
N THR A 206 -14.68 16.34 13.23
CA THR A 206 -14.73 17.15 11.99
C THR A 206 -13.53 16.83 11.10
N ARG A 207 -13.73 16.98 9.78
CA ARG A 207 -12.65 16.81 8.80
C ARG A 207 -11.47 17.73 9.08
N SER A 208 -11.73 19.01 9.41
CA SER A 208 -10.67 19.96 9.71
C SER A 208 -9.79 19.52 10.89
N LYS A 209 -10.40 19.07 12.01
CA LYS A 209 -9.65 18.55 13.15
C LYS A 209 -8.90 17.26 12.83
N ALA A 210 -9.50 16.38 12.00
CA ALA A 210 -8.82 15.17 11.54
C ALA A 210 -7.62 15.51 10.65
N THR A 211 -7.76 16.46 9.71
CA THR A 211 -6.67 16.90 8.85
C THR A 211 -5.53 17.50 9.69
N GLU A 212 -5.85 18.39 10.62
CA GLU A 212 -4.87 18.97 11.54
C GLU A 212 -4.09 17.89 12.31
N ARG A 213 -4.82 16.91 12.86
CA ARG A 213 -4.21 15.82 13.62
C ARG A 213 -3.33 14.91 12.78
N VAL A 214 -3.72 14.60 11.53
CA VAL A 214 -2.87 13.85 10.59
C VAL A 214 -1.59 14.62 10.28
N ILE A 215 -1.67 15.94 10.06
CA ILE A 215 -0.50 16.79 9.82
C ILE A 215 0.43 16.77 11.03
N GLU A 216 -0.09 16.93 12.25
CA GLU A 216 0.70 16.81 13.49
C GLU A 216 1.46 15.50 13.55
N LEU A 217 0.75 14.36 13.37
CA LEU A 217 1.35 13.02 13.39
C LEU A 217 2.45 12.86 12.34
N LEU A 218 2.24 13.39 11.13
CA LEU A 218 3.22 13.33 10.05
C LEU A 218 4.45 14.19 10.29
N THR A 219 4.33 15.27 11.06
CA THR A 219 5.38 16.29 11.26
C THR A 219 6.05 16.26 12.63
N GLU A 220 5.78 15.22 13.45
CA GLU A 220 6.39 15.07 14.80
C GLU A 220 7.91 15.03 14.79
N ARG A 221 8.51 14.50 13.71
CA ARG A 221 9.96 14.36 13.55
C ARG A 221 10.36 14.43 12.08
N PRO A 222 11.63 14.76 11.77
CA PRO A 222 12.12 14.72 10.39
C PRO A 222 11.96 13.34 9.77
N LEU A 223 11.74 13.30 8.46
CA LEU A 223 11.60 12.07 7.68
C LEU A 223 12.36 12.17 6.37
N VAL A 224 12.66 11.02 5.76
CA VAL A 224 13.41 10.94 4.51
C VAL A 224 12.48 11.02 3.31
N GLU A 225 11.33 10.31 3.39
CA GLU A 225 10.36 10.25 2.29
C GLU A 225 8.95 10.53 2.81
N LEU A 226 8.18 11.30 2.02
CA LEU A 226 6.77 11.60 2.24
C LEU A 226 5.97 11.19 1.00
N HIS A 227 5.08 10.23 1.14
CA HIS A 227 4.22 9.76 0.06
C HIS A 227 2.76 10.11 0.39
N VAL A 228 2.28 11.21 -0.16
CA VAL A 228 0.90 11.68 0.03
C VAL A 228 -0.07 10.81 -0.77
N LEU A 229 -1.12 10.37 -0.10
CA LEU A 229 -2.17 9.51 -0.64
C LEU A 229 -3.53 10.20 -0.52
N TYR A 230 -4.36 10.03 -1.53
CA TYR A 230 -5.72 10.58 -1.52
C TYR A 230 -6.70 9.72 -2.32
N SER A 231 -7.98 9.85 -1.98
CA SER A 231 -9.08 9.40 -2.82
C SER A 231 -10.07 10.55 -3.08
N PRO A 232 -10.71 10.60 -4.26
CA PRO A 232 -11.72 11.63 -4.54
C PRO A 232 -12.83 11.66 -3.48
N PRO A 233 -13.39 12.83 -3.16
CA PRO A 233 -13.09 14.16 -3.70
C PRO A 233 -12.00 14.94 -2.94
N ALA A 234 -11.10 14.29 -2.20
CA ALA A 234 -10.04 14.98 -1.46
C ALA A 234 -9.06 15.71 -2.41
N ASP A 235 -8.67 16.95 -2.06
CA ASP A 235 -7.64 17.70 -2.75
C ASP A 235 -6.26 17.39 -2.14
N PRO A 236 -5.39 16.69 -2.86
CA PRO A 236 -4.08 16.32 -2.32
C PRO A 236 -3.10 17.48 -2.24
N ALA A 237 -3.23 18.52 -3.07
CA ALA A 237 -2.29 19.61 -3.12
C ALA A 237 -2.35 20.45 -1.83
N VAL A 238 -3.55 20.83 -1.40
CA VAL A 238 -3.76 21.57 -0.16
C VAL A 238 -3.22 20.80 1.05
N PHE A 239 -3.49 19.50 1.12
CA PHE A 239 -3.00 18.65 2.21
C PHE A 239 -1.47 18.53 2.19
N ARG A 240 -0.88 18.21 1.02
CA ARG A 240 0.57 18.10 0.85
C ARG A 240 1.29 19.37 1.29
N ASP A 241 0.83 20.51 0.80
CA ASP A 241 1.48 21.80 1.04
C ASP A 241 1.39 22.19 2.53
N ALA A 242 0.28 21.87 3.19
CA ALA A 242 0.12 22.06 4.63
C ALA A 242 1.07 21.17 5.45
N VAL A 243 1.29 19.90 5.03
CA VAL A 243 2.28 19.01 5.67
C VAL A 243 3.69 19.56 5.50
N LEU A 244 4.07 19.93 4.26
CA LEU A 244 5.42 20.42 3.96
C LEU A 244 5.73 21.73 4.68
N ALA A 245 4.75 22.63 4.83
CA ALA A 245 4.92 23.89 5.56
C ALA A 245 5.24 23.71 7.06
N ARG A 246 4.89 22.56 7.64
CA ARG A 246 5.14 22.23 9.07
C ARG A 246 6.24 21.21 9.28
N MET A 247 6.81 20.68 8.18
CA MET A 247 7.84 19.66 8.28
C MET A 247 9.08 20.21 8.97
N PRO A 248 9.59 19.54 10.03
CA PRO A 248 10.86 19.94 10.63
C PRO A 248 12.03 19.69 9.67
N ALA A 249 13.08 20.50 9.81
CA ALA A 249 14.30 20.32 9.04
C ALA A 249 15.06 19.03 9.47
N PRO A 250 15.75 18.35 8.54
CA PRO A 250 15.78 18.62 7.11
C PRO A 250 14.50 18.24 6.40
N ALA A 251 14.20 18.91 5.28
CA ALA A 251 13.07 18.55 4.44
C ALA A 251 13.24 17.13 3.85
N PRO A 252 12.13 16.41 3.57
CA PRO A 252 12.20 15.09 2.95
C PRO A 252 12.86 15.15 1.58
N ARG A 253 13.68 14.14 1.26
CA ARG A 253 14.38 14.02 -0.03
C ARG A 253 13.44 13.60 -1.16
N VAL A 254 12.40 12.85 -0.81
CA VAL A 254 11.39 12.36 -1.76
C VAL A 254 10.01 12.82 -1.29
N VAL A 255 9.27 13.44 -2.19
CA VAL A 255 7.86 13.80 -1.98
C VAL A 255 7.07 13.35 -3.19
N THR A 256 6.09 12.47 -2.98
CA THR A 256 5.18 12.02 -4.03
C THR A 256 3.73 12.30 -3.64
N THR A 257 2.86 12.39 -4.64
CA THR A 257 1.41 12.51 -4.44
C THR A 257 0.71 11.57 -5.40
N GLN A 258 -0.16 10.70 -4.88
CA GLN A 258 -0.77 9.66 -5.68
C GLN A 258 -2.20 9.36 -5.25
N ILE A 259 -3.04 9.11 -6.25
CA ILE A 259 -4.39 8.58 -6.04
C ILE A 259 -4.29 7.13 -5.55
N ILE A 260 -5.10 6.80 -4.56
CA ILE A 260 -5.19 5.45 -4.01
C ILE A 260 -5.84 4.53 -5.03
N GLY A 261 -5.21 3.39 -5.28
CA GLY A 261 -5.68 2.41 -6.27
C GLY A 261 -6.87 1.58 -5.82
N PRO A 262 -7.45 0.79 -6.74
CA PRO A 262 -8.70 0.06 -6.52
C PRO A 262 -8.66 -0.91 -5.34
N VAL A 263 -7.54 -1.60 -5.13
CA VAL A 263 -7.39 -2.62 -4.07
C VAL A 263 -7.54 -2.01 -2.69
N ILE A 264 -6.80 -0.93 -2.43
CA ILE A 264 -6.85 -0.22 -1.14
C ILE A 264 -8.14 0.60 -1.06
N GLY A 265 -8.53 1.25 -2.17
CA GLY A 265 -9.73 2.06 -2.28
C GLY A 265 -11.03 1.33 -1.88
N ALA A 266 -11.16 0.05 -2.24
CA ALA A 266 -12.31 -0.78 -1.89
C ALA A 266 -12.52 -0.90 -0.35
N HIS A 267 -11.46 -0.75 0.44
CA HIS A 267 -11.51 -0.89 1.89
C HIS A 267 -11.53 0.44 2.66
N ILE A 268 -11.01 1.52 2.07
CA ILE A 268 -10.97 2.82 2.76
C ILE A 268 -12.07 3.79 2.31
N GLY A 269 -12.63 3.58 1.11
CA GLY A 269 -13.70 4.41 0.55
C GLY A 269 -13.24 5.79 0.08
N PRO A 270 -14.22 6.61 -0.40
CA PRO A 270 -13.96 7.95 -0.90
C PRO A 270 -13.62 8.93 0.23
N GLY A 271 -12.94 10.03 -0.13
CA GLY A 271 -12.60 11.12 0.77
C GLY A 271 -11.42 10.85 1.69
N ALA A 272 -10.71 9.73 1.51
CA ALA A 272 -9.48 9.44 2.27
C ALA A 272 -8.34 10.38 1.86
N TYR A 273 -7.52 10.76 2.84
CA TYR A 273 -6.33 11.59 2.67
C TYR A 273 -5.33 11.26 3.78
N GLY A 274 -4.07 11.30 3.44
CA GLY A 274 -3.02 10.98 4.40
C GLY A 274 -1.67 10.85 3.73
N ALA A 275 -0.73 10.26 4.44
CA ALA A 275 0.57 9.96 3.85
C ALA A 275 1.22 8.75 4.52
N ILE A 276 2.14 8.17 3.77
CA ILE A 276 3.16 7.25 4.27
C ILE A 276 4.44 8.07 4.46
N ARG A 277 5.10 7.85 5.56
CA ARG A 277 6.37 8.45 5.92
C ARG A 277 7.44 7.38 6.13
N VAL A 278 8.63 7.63 5.61
CA VAL A 278 9.78 6.75 5.79
C VAL A 278 10.85 7.48 6.57
N PHE A 279 11.34 6.84 7.64
CA PHE A 279 12.43 7.31 8.47
C PHE A 279 13.70 6.52 8.20
N GLY A 280 14.83 7.08 8.57
CA GLY A 280 16.11 6.41 8.48
C GLY A 280 16.91 6.84 7.24
N ASP A 281 18.17 6.52 7.27
CA ASP A 281 19.18 6.88 6.25
C ASP A 281 19.04 6.07 4.97
#